data_5c2ae45b4ec07a89c2e64c4e63f4406f
#
_entry.id   5c2ae45b4ec07a89c2e64c4e63f4406f
#
_cell.length_a   1.000
_cell.length_b   1.000
_cell.length_c   1.000
_cell.angle_alpha   90.00
_cell.angle_beta   90.00
_cell.angle_gamma   90.00
#
_symmetry.space_group_name_H-M   'P 1'
#
loop_
_entity.id
_entity.type
_entity.pdbx_description
1 polymer ?
#
loop_
_entity_poly.entity_id
_entity_poly.type
_entity_poly.pdbx_seq_one_letter_code
_entity_poly.pdbx_strand_id
1 'polypeptide(L)'
;MKKRILVISPHPDDETLGLGGTISKHIFNGDDVFILTISGHLPPLYNREDYEETFREAKNAFEILGVQNSHFLEIPATMIGDEPISSLNMKISKVLSDYKPNIVFCPFPDRHIDHKLIFESAMVATRPVNYGKDIELVAAYETLSETHWNAPYIEPNFTPNLVVDIDNFIDNKLNALRCYKSQIDEESG
;
A
#
# COMPACT_ATOMS: atom_id res chain seq x y z
N MET A 1 -15.16 -4.87 -18.44
CA MET A 1 -13.79 -4.53 -18.93
C MET A 1 -12.82 -4.84 -17.82
N LYS A 2 -11.67 -5.39 -18.14
CA LYS A 2 -10.57 -5.63 -17.18
C LYS A 2 -10.10 -4.29 -16.61
N LYS A 3 -10.04 -4.17 -15.29
CA LYS A 3 -9.52 -2.97 -14.61
C LYS A 3 -8.02 -3.12 -14.34
N ARG A 4 -7.34 -1.99 -14.28
CA ARG A 4 -5.96 -1.88 -13.82
C ARG A 4 -5.96 -1.15 -12.47
N ILE A 5 -5.49 -1.82 -11.46
CA ILE A 5 -5.55 -1.36 -10.07
C ILE A 5 -4.13 -1.10 -9.59
N LEU A 6 -3.88 0.10 -9.10
CA LEU A 6 -2.65 0.45 -8.42
C LEU A 6 -2.92 0.49 -6.92
N VAL A 7 -2.17 -0.29 -6.18
CA VAL A 7 -2.11 -0.22 -4.71
C VAL A 7 -0.79 0.45 -4.33
N ILE A 8 -0.86 1.60 -3.67
CA ILE A 8 0.29 2.30 -3.12
C ILE A 8 0.40 1.90 -1.66
N SER A 9 1.45 1.14 -1.33
CA SER A 9 1.72 0.64 0.02
C SER A 9 2.85 1.43 0.65
N PRO A 10 2.67 1.97 1.86
CA PRO A 10 3.77 2.59 2.60
C PRO A 10 4.93 1.65 2.85
N HIS A 11 4.66 0.52 3.49
CA HIS A 11 5.63 -0.49 3.88
C HIS A 11 5.20 -1.87 3.36
N PRO A 12 6.11 -2.85 3.32
CA PRO A 12 5.75 -4.24 3.07
C PRO A 12 4.86 -4.75 4.22
N ASP A 13 3.62 -5.10 3.96
CA ASP A 13 2.52 -5.62 4.78
C ASP A 13 1.25 -4.75 4.79
N ASP A 14 1.36 -3.43 4.71
CA ASP A 14 0.22 -2.48 4.75
C ASP A 14 -0.85 -2.81 3.69
N GLU A 15 -0.43 -3.16 2.46
CA GLU A 15 -1.35 -3.54 1.38
C GLU A 15 -2.10 -4.82 1.69
N THR A 16 -1.45 -5.74 2.39
CA THR A 16 -2.05 -7.04 2.77
C THR A 16 -2.96 -6.86 3.98
N LEU A 17 -2.55 -6.06 4.98
CA LEU A 17 -3.36 -5.68 6.14
C LEU A 17 -4.64 -4.95 5.72
N GLY A 18 -4.53 -3.95 4.86
CA GLY A 18 -5.67 -3.14 4.43
C GLY A 18 -6.49 -3.77 3.32
N LEU A 19 -5.85 -4.37 2.32
CA LEU A 19 -6.48 -4.72 1.05
C LEU A 19 -6.30 -6.18 0.60
N GLY A 20 -5.66 -7.07 1.37
CA GLY A 20 -5.33 -8.42 0.90
C GLY A 20 -6.50 -9.18 0.29
N GLY A 21 -7.68 -9.18 0.94
CA GLY A 21 -8.88 -9.79 0.40
C GLY A 21 -9.42 -9.08 -0.85
N THR A 22 -9.36 -7.75 -0.88
CA THR A 22 -9.76 -6.92 -2.03
C THR A 22 -8.85 -7.17 -3.24
N ILE A 23 -7.55 -7.26 -3.03
CA ILE A 23 -6.55 -7.61 -4.06
C ILE A 23 -6.88 -8.97 -4.66
N SER A 24 -7.03 -10.01 -3.82
CA SER A 24 -7.38 -11.36 -4.28
C SER A 24 -8.69 -11.39 -5.07
N LYS A 25 -9.71 -10.65 -4.62
CA LYS A 25 -11.00 -10.54 -5.31
C LYS A 25 -10.86 -9.91 -6.69
N HIS A 26 -10.09 -8.83 -6.82
CA HIS A 26 -9.85 -8.19 -8.12
C HIS A 26 -9.13 -9.13 -9.08
N ILE A 27 -8.09 -9.83 -8.61
CA ILE A 27 -7.35 -10.80 -9.43
C ILE A 27 -8.24 -11.95 -9.86
N PHE A 28 -9.06 -12.50 -8.95
CA PHE A 28 -10.03 -13.54 -9.27
C PHE A 28 -11.03 -13.09 -10.36
N ASN A 29 -11.42 -11.82 -10.35
CA ASN A 29 -12.30 -11.23 -11.36
C ASN A 29 -11.58 -10.94 -12.70
N GLY A 30 -10.29 -11.25 -12.80
CA GLY A 30 -9.48 -11.06 -14.01
C GLY A 30 -8.91 -9.65 -14.17
N ASP A 31 -9.00 -8.82 -13.13
CA ASP A 31 -8.37 -7.50 -13.10
C ASP A 31 -6.86 -7.63 -12.98
N ASP A 32 -6.13 -6.56 -13.33
CA ASP A 32 -4.67 -6.47 -13.20
C ASP A 32 -4.34 -5.60 -11.99
N VAL A 33 -3.57 -6.15 -11.05
CA VAL A 33 -3.17 -5.45 -9.82
C VAL A 33 -1.66 -5.25 -9.83
N PHE A 34 -1.26 -4.01 -9.60
CA PHE A 34 0.12 -3.59 -9.41
C PHE A 34 0.30 -3.04 -8.01
N ILE A 35 1.29 -3.53 -7.27
CA ILE A 35 1.63 -3.00 -5.94
C ILE A 35 2.89 -2.15 -6.06
N LEU A 36 2.78 -0.90 -5.59
CA LEU A 36 3.89 0.03 -5.43
C LEU A 36 4.19 0.19 -3.95
N THR A 37 5.23 -0.46 -3.47
CA THR A 37 5.73 -0.28 -2.11
C THR A 37 6.75 0.86 -2.07
N ILE A 38 6.52 1.85 -1.20
CA ILE A 38 7.30 3.09 -1.19
C ILE A 38 8.54 2.95 -0.32
N SER A 39 8.41 2.40 0.85
CA SER A 39 9.40 2.46 1.92
C SER A 39 9.64 1.08 2.52
N GLY A 40 10.67 0.94 3.36
CA GLY A 40 10.98 -0.30 4.06
C GLY A 40 12.11 -0.16 5.07
N HIS A 41 12.45 -1.25 5.73
CA HIS A 41 13.49 -1.34 6.77
C HIS A 41 14.89 -1.24 6.17
N LEU A 42 15.28 -0.05 5.74
CA LEU A 42 16.56 0.24 5.07
C LEU A 42 17.52 1.02 5.97
N PRO A 43 18.84 0.96 5.71
CA PRO A 43 19.79 1.84 6.36
C PRO A 43 19.40 3.32 6.19
N PRO A 44 19.73 4.20 7.15
CA PRO A 44 20.61 3.97 8.29
C PRO A 44 19.93 3.43 9.56
N LEU A 45 18.61 3.35 9.63
CA LEU A 45 17.89 2.93 10.85
C LEU A 45 17.87 1.41 11.02
N TYR A 46 17.90 0.66 9.93
CA TYR A 46 17.85 -0.79 9.90
C TYR A 46 19.03 -1.34 9.10
N ASN A 47 19.31 -2.63 9.25
CA ASN A 47 20.30 -3.31 8.44
C ASN A 47 19.75 -3.65 7.04
N ARG A 48 20.62 -3.87 6.06
CA ARG A 48 20.19 -4.27 4.72
C ARG A 48 19.53 -5.65 4.71
N GLU A 49 19.97 -6.52 5.60
CA GLU A 49 19.43 -7.87 5.80
C GLU A 49 17.95 -7.84 6.23
N ASP A 50 17.57 -6.90 7.10
CA ASP A 50 16.18 -6.72 7.55
C ASP A 50 15.27 -6.37 6.36
N TYR A 51 15.74 -5.51 5.46
CA TYR A 51 15.01 -5.19 4.23
C TYR A 51 14.90 -6.39 3.29
N GLU A 52 15.96 -7.15 3.10
CA GLU A 52 15.95 -8.33 2.24
C GLU A 52 15.02 -9.41 2.77
N GLU A 53 14.85 -9.51 4.08
CA GLU A 53 13.87 -10.39 4.73
C GLU A 53 12.45 -9.91 4.43
N THR A 54 12.09 -8.68 4.78
CA THR A 54 10.75 -8.13 4.55
C THR A 54 10.39 -8.09 3.06
N PHE A 55 11.35 -7.84 2.18
CA PHE A 55 11.15 -7.92 0.73
C PHE A 55 10.77 -9.34 0.27
N ARG A 56 11.46 -10.39 0.78
CA ARG A 56 11.10 -11.79 0.46
C ARG A 56 9.72 -12.16 1.00
N GLU A 57 9.41 -11.73 2.21
CA GLU A 57 8.10 -11.94 2.84
C GLU A 57 6.99 -11.30 2.00
N ALA A 58 7.17 -10.05 1.57
CA ALA A 58 6.23 -9.36 0.68
C ALA A 58 6.05 -10.10 -0.66
N LYS A 59 7.14 -10.57 -1.28
CA LYS A 59 7.05 -11.33 -2.54
C LYS A 59 6.27 -12.64 -2.36
N ASN A 60 6.46 -13.35 -1.24
CA ASN A 60 5.70 -14.55 -0.92
C ASN A 60 4.20 -14.23 -0.68
N ALA A 61 3.90 -13.14 0.03
CA ALA A 61 2.53 -12.68 0.23
C ALA A 61 1.86 -12.33 -1.11
N PHE A 62 2.56 -11.63 -2.00
CA PHE A 62 2.06 -11.28 -3.33
C PHE A 62 1.76 -12.51 -4.18
N GLU A 63 2.57 -13.57 -4.09
CA GLU A 63 2.31 -14.83 -4.77
C GLU A 63 1.00 -15.47 -4.28
N ILE A 64 0.75 -15.51 -2.95
CA ILE A 64 -0.50 -16.02 -2.37
C ILE A 64 -1.71 -15.19 -2.82
N LEU A 65 -1.58 -13.86 -2.86
CA LEU A 65 -2.62 -12.96 -3.33
C LEU A 65 -2.84 -13.04 -4.85
N GLY A 66 -1.89 -13.63 -5.60
CA GLY A 66 -1.92 -13.74 -7.07
C GLY A 66 -1.36 -12.52 -7.80
N VAL A 67 -0.69 -11.60 -7.10
CA VAL A 67 -0.09 -10.40 -7.69
C VAL A 67 1.17 -10.75 -8.48
N GLN A 68 1.18 -10.37 -9.77
CA GLN A 68 2.31 -10.64 -10.66
C GLN A 68 3.25 -9.43 -10.82
N ASN A 69 2.72 -8.22 -10.62
CA ASN A 69 3.45 -6.99 -10.89
C ASN A 69 3.59 -6.16 -9.61
N SER A 70 4.82 -5.85 -9.24
CA SER A 70 5.12 -5.00 -8.09
C SER A 70 6.42 -4.24 -8.30
N HIS A 71 6.53 -3.09 -7.64
CA HIS A 71 7.73 -2.27 -7.64
C HIS A 71 7.99 -1.73 -6.23
N PHE A 72 9.26 -1.67 -5.83
CA PHE A 72 9.69 -1.14 -4.55
C PHE A 72 10.59 0.08 -4.82
N LEU A 73 10.26 1.23 -4.22
CA LEU A 73 11.05 2.46 -4.39
C LEU A 73 12.27 2.50 -3.47
N GLU A 74 12.35 1.60 -2.50
CA GLU A 74 13.47 1.45 -1.56
C GLU A 74 13.85 2.77 -0.85
N ILE A 75 12.86 3.51 -0.36
CA ILE A 75 13.08 4.67 0.50
C ILE A 75 13.15 4.17 1.94
N PRO A 76 14.14 4.59 2.77
CA PRO A 76 14.16 4.19 4.17
C PRO A 76 12.90 4.65 4.93
N ALA A 77 12.31 3.74 5.72
CA ALA A 77 11.12 4.03 6.53
C ALA A 77 11.38 5.20 7.49
N THR A 78 10.37 6.04 7.67
CA THR A 78 10.39 7.30 8.45
C THR A 78 11.26 8.42 7.90
N MET A 79 12.02 8.17 6.82
CA MET A 79 12.91 9.16 6.19
C MET A 79 12.37 9.72 4.86
N ILE A 80 11.11 9.43 4.53
CA ILE A 80 10.47 9.97 3.31
C ILE A 80 10.51 11.51 3.30
N GLY A 81 10.41 12.14 4.48
CA GLY A 81 10.43 13.59 4.63
C GLY A 81 11.82 14.24 4.48
N ASP A 82 12.90 13.47 4.43
CA ASP A 82 14.26 13.99 4.32
C ASP A 82 14.59 14.43 2.87
N GLU A 83 13.85 13.91 1.89
CA GLU A 83 13.93 14.37 0.51
C GLU A 83 12.83 15.42 0.22
N PRO A 84 13.03 16.28 -0.80
CA PRO A 84 11.94 17.15 -1.27
C PRO A 84 10.72 16.30 -1.65
N ILE A 85 9.55 16.65 -1.16
CA ILE A 85 8.28 15.93 -1.47
C ILE A 85 8.02 15.84 -2.97
N SER A 86 8.56 16.76 -3.76
CA SER A 86 8.50 16.73 -5.22
C SER A 86 9.20 15.50 -5.81
N SER A 87 10.22 14.95 -5.14
CA SER A 87 10.88 13.70 -5.56
C SER A 87 9.92 12.52 -5.45
N LEU A 88 9.23 12.38 -4.32
CA LEU A 88 8.21 11.34 -4.13
C LEU A 88 7.05 11.51 -5.13
N ASN A 89 6.56 12.76 -5.30
CA ASN A 89 5.52 13.08 -6.28
C ASN A 89 5.90 12.63 -7.69
N MET A 90 7.14 12.86 -8.12
CA MET A 90 7.62 12.43 -9.44
C MET A 90 7.69 10.91 -9.55
N LYS A 91 8.20 10.21 -8.52
CA LYS A 91 8.32 8.74 -8.50
C LYS A 91 6.92 8.09 -8.64
N ILE A 92 5.95 8.51 -7.83
CA ILE A 92 4.57 8.00 -7.91
C ILE A 92 3.92 8.37 -9.24
N SER A 93 4.05 9.62 -9.69
CA SER A 93 3.49 10.08 -10.97
C SER A 93 4.03 9.29 -12.16
N LYS A 94 5.32 8.91 -12.12
CA LYS A 94 5.91 8.06 -13.16
C LYS A 94 5.24 6.69 -13.21
N VAL A 95 5.04 6.05 -12.07
CA VAL A 95 4.36 4.74 -12.01
C VAL A 95 2.91 4.86 -12.53
N LEU A 96 2.17 5.89 -12.14
CA LEU A 96 0.82 6.11 -12.67
C LEU A 96 0.82 6.31 -14.19
N SER A 97 1.77 7.09 -14.70
CA SER A 97 1.90 7.35 -16.15
C SER A 97 2.22 6.07 -16.94
N ASP A 98 3.09 5.23 -16.40
CA ASP A 98 3.53 4.00 -17.06
C ASP A 98 2.44 2.92 -16.98
N TYR A 99 1.84 2.73 -15.83
CA TYR A 99 0.84 1.68 -15.59
C TYR A 99 -0.58 2.07 -16.03
N LYS A 100 -0.93 3.37 -15.95
CA LYS A 100 -2.25 3.94 -16.31
C LYS A 100 -3.41 3.23 -15.60
N PRO A 101 -3.48 3.29 -14.27
CA PRO A 101 -4.53 2.60 -13.51
C PRO A 101 -5.90 3.24 -13.74
N ASN A 102 -6.96 2.42 -13.58
CA ASN A 102 -8.34 2.91 -13.50
C ASN A 102 -8.77 3.12 -12.05
N ILE A 103 -8.17 2.37 -11.13
CA ILE A 103 -8.44 2.43 -9.69
C ILE A 103 -7.11 2.60 -8.97
N VAL A 104 -7.07 3.51 -8.00
CA VAL A 104 -5.90 3.72 -7.14
C VAL A 104 -6.34 3.59 -5.69
N PHE A 105 -5.68 2.70 -4.96
CA PHE A 105 -5.74 2.61 -3.51
C PHE A 105 -4.49 3.23 -2.91
N CYS A 106 -4.66 4.07 -1.89
CA CYS A 106 -3.56 4.69 -1.15
C CYS A 106 -3.80 4.57 0.35
N PRO A 107 -2.77 4.70 1.21
CA PRO A 107 -2.96 4.61 2.64
C PRO A 107 -3.85 5.75 3.14
N PHE A 108 -4.62 5.51 4.19
CA PHE A 108 -5.25 6.59 4.96
C PHE A 108 -4.15 7.39 5.68
N PRO A 109 -4.24 8.73 5.76
CA PRO A 109 -3.25 9.57 6.43
C PRO A 109 -3.43 9.49 7.96
N ASP A 110 -3.04 8.36 8.54
CA ASP A 110 -3.12 8.07 9.95
C ASP A 110 -1.94 8.64 10.76
N ARG A 111 -1.67 8.09 11.96
CA ARG A 111 -0.60 8.59 12.83
C ARG A 111 0.82 8.40 12.26
N HIS A 112 1.02 7.43 11.33
CA HIS A 112 2.34 7.19 10.77
C HIS A 112 2.73 8.29 9.79
N ILE A 113 3.91 8.87 9.99
CA ILE A 113 4.35 10.01 9.15
C ILE A 113 4.46 9.63 7.68
N ASP A 114 4.94 8.43 7.37
CA ASP A 114 5.08 7.95 5.99
C ASP A 114 3.71 7.82 5.32
N HIS A 115 2.68 7.34 6.03
CA HIS A 115 1.31 7.25 5.50
C HIS A 115 0.78 8.62 5.10
N LYS A 116 1.00 9.65 5.95
CA LYS A 116 0.61 11.03 5.65
C LYS A 116 1.27 11.57 4.40
N LEU A 117 2.60 11.44 4.31
CA LEU A 117 3.37 11.95 3.17
C LEU A 117 3.03 11.23 1.86
N ILE A 118 2.83 9.91 1.93
CA ILE A 118 2.46 9.10 0.77
C ILE A 118 1.04 9.42 0.32
N PHE A 119 0.08 9.58 1.26
CA PHE A 119 -1.27 10.02 0.94
C PHE A 119 -1.25 11.37 0.20
N GLU A 120 -0.56 12.38 0.74
CA GLU A 120 -0.42 13.69 0.11
C GLU A 120 0.15 13.59 -1.32
N SER A 121 1.19 12.78 -1.50
CA SER A 121 1.81 12.54 -2.81
C SER A 121 0.88 11.80 -3.77
N ALA A 122 0.11 10.83 -3.28
CA ALA A 122 -0.90 10.14 -4.05
C ALA A 122 -1.99 11.10 -4.53
N MET A 123 -2.47 12.02 -3.66
CA MET A 123 -3.45 13.05 -4.04
C MET A 123 -2.92 14.01 -5.11
N VAL A 124 -1.63 14.33 -5.07
CA VAL A 124 -1.00 15.14 -6.14
C VAL A 124 -0.95 14.34 -7.45
N ALA A 125 -0.55 13.08 -7.42
CA ALA A 125 -0.34 12.25 -8.59
C ALA A 125 -1.66 11.85 -9.28
N THR A 126 -2.75 11.68 -8.52
CA THR A 126 -4.07 11.24 -9.04
C THR A 126 -4.98 12.38 -9.48
N ARG A 127 -4.49 13.63 -9.50
CA ARG A 127 -5.28 14.76 -10.03
C ARG A 127 -5.81 14.46 -11.43
N PRO A 128 -7.06 14.89 -11.77
CA PRO A 128 -7.71 14.57 -13.04
C PRO A 128 -7.11 15.35 -14.22
N VAL A 129 -5.80 15.27 -14.38
CA VAL A 129 -5.01 15.89 -15.45
C VAL A 129 -4.10 14.83 -16.09
N ASN A 130 -3.79 14.98 -17.36
CA ASN A 130 -2.96 14.04 -18.13
C ASN A 130 -3.47 12.59 -17.99
N TYR A 131 -2.63 11.67 -17.49
CA TYR A 131 -2.98 10.25 -17.23
C TYR A 131 -4.01 10.08 -16.10
N GLY A 132 -4.12 11.02 -15.16
CA GLY A 132 -5.10 10.97 -14.07
C GLY A 132 -6.55 11.12 -14.51
N LYS A 133 -6.80 11.54 -15.78
CA LYS A 133 -8.17 11.63 -16.34
C LYS A 133 -8.86 10.29 -16.46
N ASP A 134 -8.11 9.21 -16.60
CA ASP A 134 -8.62 7.86 -16.78
C ASP A 134 -8.82 7.10 -15.46
N ILE A 135 -8.49 7.74 -14.33
CA ILE A 135 -8.72 7.20 -12.98
C ILE A 135 -10.21 7.39 -12.64
N GLU A 136 -10.91 6.28 -12.45
CA GLU A 136 -12.34 6.25 -12.11
C GLU A 136 -12.58 6.30 -10.61
N LEU A 137 -11.63 5.78 -9.81
CA LEU A 137 -11.72 5.72 -8.34
C LEU A 137 -10.35 5.93 -7.71
N VAL A 138 -10.31 6.83 -6.71
CA VAL A 138 -9.22 6.91 -5.73
C VAL A 138 -9.84 6.64 -4.36
N ALA A 139 -9.31 5.65 -3.65
CA ALA A 139 -9.81 5.28 -2.33
C ALA A 139 -8.66 5.16 -1.33
N ALA A 140 -8.88 5.65 -0.12
CA ALA A 140 -7.97 5.44 0.99
C ALA A 140 -8.35 4.17 1.76
N TYR A 141 -7.35 3.36 2.11
CA TYR A 141 -7.56 2.16 2.91
C TYR A 141 -6.98 2.30 4.31
N GLU A 142 -7.60 1.62 5.26
CA GLU A 142 -7.10 1.52 6.63
C GLU A 142 -5.92 0.55 6.72
N THR A 143 -5.00 0.83 7.65
CA THR A 143 -3.97 -0.10 8.09
C THR A 143 -4.19 -0.37 9.58
N LEU A 144 -4.54 -1.60 9.94
CA LEU A 144 -4.99 -1.94 11.29
C LEU A 144 -3.95 -1.63 12.39
N SER A 145 -2.67 -1.71 12.05
CA SER A 145 -1.57 -1.41 12.96
C SER A 145 -1.46 0.07 13.33
N GLU A 146 -1.98 1.01 12.50
CA GLU A 146 -1.76 2.44 12.67
C GLU A 146 -3.04 3.29 12.67
N THR A 147 -3.98 2.99 11.79
CA THR A 147 -5.13 3.87 11.50
C THR A 147 -6.01 4.16 12.72
N HIS A 148 -6.20 3.16 13.60
CA HIS A 148 -7.07 3.29 14.76
C HIS A 148 -6.38 3.85 16.01
N TRP A 149 -5.11 4.24 15.89
CA TRP A 149 -4.32 4.85 16.96
C TRP A 149 -4.26 6.38 16.85
N ASN A 150 -4.94 6.98 15.86
CA ASN A 150 -5.06 8.43 15.75
C ASN A 150 -5.68 9.03 17.00
N ALA A 151 -5.22 10.22 17.36
CA ALA A 151 -5.78 10.96 18.50
C ALA A 151 -7.19 11.46 18.13
N PRO A 152 -8.27 10.99 18.79
CA PRO A 152 -9.63 11.40 18.46
C PRO A 152 -9.78 12.92 18.57
N TYR A 153 -10.51 13.53 17.63
CA TYR A 153 -10.80 14.97 17.55
C TYR A 153 -9.59 15.89 17.24
N ILE A 154 -8.36 15.38 17.20
CA ILE A 154 -7.16 16.13 16.86
C ILE A 154 -6.67 15.76 15.47
N GLU A 155 -6.71 14.47 15.15
CA GLU A 155 -6.34 13.92 13.86
C GLU A 155 -7.57 13.37 13.12
N PRO A 156 -7.54 13.25 11.78
CA PRO A 156 -8.67 12.69 11.04
C PRO A 156 -8.94 11.25 11.47
N ASN A 157 -10.21 10.94 11.75
CA ASN A 157 -10.63 9.57 12.02
C ASN A 157 -10.99 8.87 10.72
N PHE A 158 -10.57 7.62 10.59
CA PHE A 158 -11.02 6.78 9.48
C PHE A 158 -12.51 6.47 9.64
N THR A 159 -13.31 6.90 8.66
CA THR A 159 -14.73 6.62 8.60
C THR A 159 -15.02 5.90 7.29
N PRO A 160 -15.19 4.55 7.30
CA PRO A 160 -15.36 3.79 6.08
C PRO A 160 -16.67 4.19 5.37
N ASN A 161 -16.58 4.45 4.06
CA ASN A 161 -17.71 4.74 3.19
C ASN A 161 -17.74 3.84 1.95
N LEU A 162 -16.72 3.02 1.77
CA LEU A 162 -16.62 1.97 0.76
C LEU A 162 -16.28 0.67 1.46
N VAL A 163 -17.10 -0.36 1.28
CA VAL A 163 -16.90 -1.69 1.86
C VAL A 163 -16.84 -2.72 0.74
N VAL A 164 -15.87 -3.59 0.79
CA VAL A 164 -15.70 -4.70 -0.15
C VAL A 164 -15.93 -6.00 0.60
N ASP A 165 -16.94 -6.77 0.18
CA ASP A 165 -17.14 -8.13 0.68
C ASP A 165 -15.99 -9.03 0.21
N ILE A 166 -15.29 -9.64 1.18
CA ILE A 166 -14.14 -10.51 0.96
C ILE A 166 -14.33 -11.92 1.56
N ASP A 167 -15.55 -12.34 1.88
CA ASP A 167 -15.82 -13.61 2.56
C ASP A 167 -15.10 -14.79 1.88
N ASN A 168 -15.13 -14.84 0.56
CA ASN A 168 -14.46 -15.90 -0.21
C ASN A 168 -12.94 -15.73 -0.35
N PHE A 169 -12.36 -14.65 0.17
CA PHE A 169 -10.95 -14.29 0.03
C PHE A 169 -10.25 -14.03 1.37
N ILE A 170 -10.94 -14.24 2.48
CA ILE A 170 -10.38 -14.03 3.81
C ILE A 170 -9.20 -14.96 4.07
N ASP A 171 -9.29 -16.21 3.64
CA ASP A 171 -8.20 -17.17 3.81
C ASP A 171 -6.96 -16.78 3.01
N ASN A 172 -7.13 -16.24 1.81
CA ASN A 172 -6.02 -15.72 1.01
C ASN A 172 -5.33 -14.56 1.74
N LYS A 173 -6.11 -13.60 2.28
CA LYS A 173 -5.58 -12.50 3.08
C LYS A 173 -4.80 -13.01 4.29
N LEU A 174 -5.39 -13.90 5.08
CA LEU A 174 -4.74 -14.44 6.29
C LEU A 174 -3.47 -15.24 5.97
N ASN A 175 -3.48 -16.03 4.90
CA ASN A 175 -2.31 -16.77 4.46
C ASN A 175 -1.19 -15.85 3.95
N ALA A 176 -1.54 -14.77 3.25
CA ALA A 176 -0.57 -13.77 2.84
C ALA A 176 0.04 -13.03 4.04
N LEU A 177 -0.78 -12.65 5.03
CA LEU A 177 -0.28 -12.03 6.27
C LEU A 177 0.72 -12.92 7.00
N ARG A 178 0.49 -14.23 7.06
CA ARG A 178 1.42 -15.19 7.69
C ARG A 178 2.79 -15.27 7.02
N CYS A 179 2.97 -14.67 5.84
CA CYS A 179 4.28 -14.57 5.21
C CYS A 179 5.18 -13.54 5.91
N TYR A 180 4.60 -12.52 6.53
CA TYR A 180 5.32 -11.43 7.19
C TYR A 180 5.74 -11.79 8.62
N LYS A 181 6.56 -12.82 8.77
CA LYS A 181 6.98 -13.34 10.08
C LYS A 181 7.79 -12.33 10.87
N SER A 182 8.59 -11.51 10.19
CA SER A 182 9.38 -10.45 10.82
C SER A 182 8.52 -9.31 11.38
N GLN A 183 7.24 -9.22 10.96
CA GLN A 183 6.30 -8.17 11.38
C GLN A 183 5.24 -8.69 12.37
N ILE A 184 5.14 -10.00 12.55
CA ILE A 184 4.17 -10.62 13.46
C ILE A 184 4.92 -11.07 14.72
N ASP A 185 4.62 -10.42 15.83
CA ASP A 185 5.10 -10.86 17.15
C ASP A 185 4.15 -11.93 17.70
N GLU A 186 4.59 -13.20 17.60
CA GLU A 186 3.82 -14.34 18.11
C GLU A 186 3.73 -14.37 19.65
N GLU A 187 4.59 -13.60 20.37
CA GLU A 187 4.62 -13.59 21.85
C GLU A 187 3.68 -12.55 22.45
N SER A 188 3.22 -11.57 21.66
CA SER A 188 2.35 -10.48 22.12
C SER A 188 0.86 -10.65 21.79
N GLY A 189 0.47 -11.80 21.24
CA GLY A 189 -0.92 -12.14 20.82
C GLY A 189 -1.85 -12.52 21.96
#